data_9ffdf9fd162439c037b063d05db1223c
#
_entry.id   9ffdf9fd162439c037b063d05db1223c
#
_cell.length_a   1.000
_cell.length_b   1.000
_cell.length_c   1.000
_cell.angle_alpha   90.00
_cell.angle_beta   90.00
_cell.angle_gamma   90.00
#
_symmetry.space_group_name_H-M   'P 1'
#
loop_
_entity.id
_entity.type
_entity.pdbx_description
1 polymer ?
#
loop_
_entity_poly.entity_id
_entity_poly.type
_entity_poly.pdbx_seq_one_letter_code
_entity_poly.pdbx_strand_id
1 'polypeptide(L)'
;MNKIKMLALVGVMSAALLLNGCGAQKDAPKEENKQTEQKQEEKKDDNSKADEKKEEVSLSDWNGEWNNMGSYLEKPEVQGAFKTLAKKENVDEKKAKEDYLKKRECEFNGLKIEGNKITFTSKIPSENGEKLAENEYKYVEKKAVKHGTHMLEWDVFEATDANAKYKVLLMMPIHGEEELTHFHMRYGNDKEELFNKEGWFPTFVKPNTTDKQIIGEIEE
;
A
#
# COMPACT_ATOMS: atom_id res chain seq x y z
N MET A 1 19.50 -36.88 27.65
CA MET A 1 19.76 -38.12 26.88
C MET A 1 18.73 -38.27 25.79
N ASN A 2 19.21 -38.35 24.54
CA ASN A 2 18.57 -38.96 23.35
C ASN A 2 17.39 -38.18 22.70
N LYS A 3 17.30 -37.96 21.41
CA LYS A 3 18.14 -38.33 20.23
C LYS A 3 17.71 -37.40 19.07
N ILE A 4 18.68 -36.92 18.38
CA ILE A 4 18.61 -36.35 17.03
C ILE A 4 18.04 -37.41 16.08
N LYS A 5 17.10 -37.01 15.19
CA LYS A 5 16.88 -37.70 13.92
C LYS A 5 16.93 -36.74 12.79
N MET A 6 18.07 -36.71 12.16
CA MET A 6 18.36 -36.23 10.83
C MET A 6 17.79 -37.22 9.81
N LEU A 7 17.07 -36.76 8.82
CA LEU A 7 16.80 -37.52 7.60
C LEU A 7 17.00 -36.63 6.39
N ALA A 8 18.08 -36.88 5.70
CA ALA A 8 18.34 -36.43 4.34
C ALA A 8 17.81 -37.49 3.36
N LEU A 9 17.29 -37.06 2.23
CA LEU A 9 17.31 -37.83 0.97
C LEU A 9 16.97 -36.88 -0.17
N VAL A 10 17.92 -36.56 -1.07
CA VAL A 10 18.21 -37.17 -2.38
C VAL A 10 17.06 -36.90 -3.38
N GLY A 11 17.16 -36.07 -4.30
CA GLY A 11 17.81 -35.85 -5.56
C GLY A 11 17.31 -36.80 -6.66
N VAL A 12 16.57 -36.28 -7.66
CA VAL A 12 16.54 -36.91 -8.99
C VAL A 12 16.51 -35.81 -10.05
N MET A 13 17.60 -35.74 -10.78
CA MET A 13 17.70 -35.17 -12.15
C MET A 13 16.96 -36.08 -13.10
N SER A 14 16.28 -35.49 -14.08
CA SER A 14 16.01 -36.18 -15.36
C SER A 14 16.09 -35.19 -16.48
N ALA A 15 17.17 -35.32 -17.23
CA ALA A 15 17.33 -34.82 -18.60
C ALA A 15 16.90 -35.91 -19.58
N ALA A 16 16.30 -35.54 -20.69
CA ALA A 16 16.32 -36.25 -21.99
C ALA A 16 15.48 -35.43 -22.96
N LEU A 17 15.98 -35.00 -24.04
CA LEU A 17 16.56 -35.47 -25.30
C LEU A 17 15.58 -35.16 -26.45
N LEU A 18 16.07 -34.28 -27.31
CA LEU A 18 16.11 -34.22 -28.77
C LEU A 18 15.38 -35.34 -29.56
N LEU A 19 14.73 -34.94 -30.65
CA LEU A 19 14.74 -35.59 -31.96
C LEU A 19 14.10 -34.63 -32.97
N ASN A 20 14.86 -34.02 -33.83
CA ASN A 20 15.18 -34.23 -35.21
C ASN A 20 14.09 -34.93 -36.09
N GLY A 21 13.65 -34.21 -37.13
CA GLY A 21 12.88 -34.73 -38.25
C GLY A 21 13.18 -33.94 -39.51
N CYS A 22 14.02 -34.48 -40.29
CA CYS A 22 14.57 -34.04 -41.59
C CYS A 22 13.65 -34.47 -42.75
N GLY A 23 13.67 -33.75 -43.88
CA GLY A 23 13.13 -34.20 -45.16
C GLY A 23 12.86 -33.03 -46.09
N ALA A 24 13.75 -32.69 -46.89
CA ALA A 24 14.25 -33.05 -48.24
C ALA A 24 13.46 -32.34 -49.36
N GLN A 25 14.09 -31.38 -50.00
CA GLN A 25 14.88 -31.36 -51.27
C GLN A 25 14.08 -31.20 -52.57
N LYS A 26 14.49 -30.26 -53.36
CA LYS A 26 14.76 -30.03 -54.79
C LYS A 26 13.95 -28.92 -55.40
N ASP A 27 14.40 -28.00 -56.24
CA ASP A 27 15.53 -27.86 -57.16
C ASP A 27 15.69 -26.36 -57.51
N ALA A 28 16.90 -25.93 -57.78
CA ALA A 28 17.23 -24.70 -58.52
C ALA A 28 17.23 -24.96 -60.04
N PRO A 29 17.31 -23.95 -60.96
CA PRO A 29 18.42 -23.03 -61.05
C PRO A 29 18.19 -21.64 -61.72
N LYS A 30 19.21 -20.81 -61.61
CA LYS A 30 19.88 -19.86 -62.55
C LYS A 30 19.35 -18.45 -62.81
N GLU A 31 20.26 -17.54 -62.48
CA GLU A 31 20.83 -16.40 -63.22
C GLU A 31 19.89 -15.28 -63.68
N GLU A 32 20.14 -14.02 -63.39
CA GLU A 32 21.16 -13.14 -63.93
C GLU A 32 21.21 -11.74 -63.24
N ASN A 33 22.39 -11.29 -63.11
CA ASN A 33 23.02 -10.03 -62.80
C ASN A 33 22.34 -8.76 -63.37
N LYS A 34 22.20 -7.68 -62.52
CA LYS A 34 22.63 -6.32 -62.88
C LYS A 34 22.71 -5.40 -61.69
N GLN A 35 23.90 -4.85 -61.53
CA GLN A 35 24.23 -3.65 -60.72
C GLN A 35 23.35 -2.46 -61.12
N THR A 36 22.99 -1.60 -60.17
CA THR A 36 23.24 -0.16 -60.23
C THR A 36 22.78 0.58 -58.97
N GLU A 37 23.72 1.28 -58.38
CA GLU A 37 23.68 2.57 -57.69
C GLU A 37 23.01 2.75 -56.34
N GLN A 38 23.89 3.18 -55.46
CA GLN A 38 23.74 3.83 -54.15
C GLN A 38 22.76 4.99 -54.19
N LYS A 39 21.85 5.04 -53.20
CA LYS A 39 21.39 6.29 -52.65
C LYS A 39 21.23 6.10 -51.17
N GLN A 40 22.12 6.77 -50.39
CA GLN A 40 22.00 6.98 -48.96
C GLN A 40 20.74 7.78 -48.69
N GLU A 41 19.83 7.21 -47.96
CA GLU A 41 18.81 7.96 -47.22
C GLU A 41 19.04 7.73 -45.73
N GLU A 42 19.34 8.85 -45.07
CA GLU A 42 19.47 8.97 -43.62
C GLU A 42 18.22 8.45 -42.93
N LYS A 43 18.36 7.38 -42.14
CA LYS A 43 17.37 7.05 -41.13
C LYS A 43 17.51 8.06 -39.98
N LYS A 44 16.60 9.02 -39.93
CA LYS A 44 16.27 9.72 -38.69
C LYS A 44 15.86 8.69 -37.67
N ASP A 45 16.64 8.55 -36.62
CA ASP A 45 16.23 7.98 -35.36
C ASP A 45 15.13 8.86 -34.79
N ASP A 46 13.90 8.43 -34.97
CA ASP A 46 12.76 8.94 -34.21
C ASP A 46 12.73 8.23 -32.85
N ASN A 47 13.56 8.75 -31.94
CA ASN A 47 13.55 8.38 -30.54
C ASN A 47 12.33 9.06 -29.89
N SER A 48 11.14 8.55 -30.19
CA SER A 48 9.95 8.89 -29.43
C SER A 48 10.09 8.29 -28.03
N LYS A 49 10.74 9.08 -27.12
CA LYS A 49 10.49 8.93 -25.70
C LYS A 49 8.97 9.05 -25.53
N ALA A 50 8.33 7.92 -25.29
CA ALA A 50 7.05 7.91 -24.62
C ALA A 50 7.31 8.57 -23.25
N ASP A 51 6.89 9.81 -23.09
CA ASP A 51 6.70 10.42 -21.78
C ASP A 51 5.66 9.54 -21.06
N GLU A 52 6.14 8.63 -20.22
CA GLU A 52 5.32 8.05 -19.17
C GLU A 52 4.85 9.23 -18.32
N LYS A 53 3.61 9.63 -18.55
CA LYS A 53 2.90 10.59 -17.71
C LYS A 53 2.85 9.96 -16.33
N LYS A 54 3.81 10.28 -15.46
CA LYS A 54 3.74 9.96 -14.04
C LYS A 54 2.42 10.54 -13.57
N GLU A 55 1.45 9.70 -13.23
CA GLU A 55 0.25 10.16 -12.55
C GLU A 55 0.72 10.88 -11.29
N GLU A 56 0.45 12.17 -11.24
CA GLU A 56 0.83 13.02 -10.13
C GLU A 56 -0.09 12.66 -8.96
N VAL A 57 0.45 12.18 -7.85
CA VAL A 57 -0.30 11.84 -6.65
C VAL A 57 -1.08 13.07 -6.19
N SER A 58 -2.37 12.88 -5.97
CA SER A 58 -3.28 13.92 -5.52
C SER A 58 -4.03 13.47 -4.27
N LEU A 59 -4.35 14.40 -3.36
CA LEU A 59 -5.19 14.09 -2.20
C LEU A 59 -6.57 13.54 -2.63
N SER A 60 -7.02 13.87 -3.84
CA SER A 60 -8.25 13.32 -4.41
C SER A 60 -8.24 11.80 -4.61
N ASP A 61 -7.08 11.14 -4.56
CA ASP A 61 -6.97 9.68 -4.64
C ASP A 61 -7.62 9.01 -3.43
N TRP A 62 -7.74 9.74 -2.31
CA TRP A 62 -8.44 9.32 -1.08
C TRP A 62 -9.85 9.92 -0.95
N ASN A 63 -10.43 10.52 -1.98
CA ASN A 63 -11.75 11.13 -1.90
C ASN A 63 -12.81 10.24 -1.28
N GLY A 64 -13.67 10.84 -0.45
CA GLY A 64 -14.79 10.21 0.21
C GLY A 64 -14.77 10.33 1.71
N GLU A 65 -15.65 9.58 2.35
CA GLU A 65 -15.74 9.48 3.80
C GLU A 65 -14.98 8.26 4.32
N TRP A 66 -14.35 8.42 5.48
CA TRP A 66 -13.55 7.41 6.12
C TRP A 66 -13.78 7.40 7.62
N ASN A 67 -13.98 6.20 8.17
CA ASN A 67 -14.11 5.97 9.61
C ASN A 67 -12.74 5.62 10.19
N ASN A 68 -12.36 6.21 11.32
CA ASN A 68 -11.24 5.70 12.08
C ASN A 68 -11.58 4.27 12.58
N MET A 69 -10.72 3.31 12.27
CA MET A 69 -10.86 1.92 12.69
C MET A 69 -10.98 1.79 14.22
N GLY A 70 -10.33 2.68 14.99
CA GLY A 70 -10.44 2.76 16.44
C GLY A 70 -11.88 2.79 16.96
N SER A 71 -12.82 3.36 16.18
CA SER A 71 -14.25 3.41 16.53
C SER A 71 -14.94 2.04 16.58
N TYR A 72 -14.31 1.00 16.03
CA TYR A 72 -14.84 -0.37 16.02
C TYR A 72 -14.24 -1.25 17.12
N LEU A 73 -13.05 -0.91 17.63
CA LEU A 73 -12.22 -1.80 18.44
C LEU A 73 -12.81 -2.12 19.83
N GLU A 74 -13.75 -1.30 20.32
CA GLU A 74 -14.44 -1.53 21.60
C GLU A 74 -15.80 -2.24 21.43
N LYS A 75 -16.23 -2.55 20.22
CA LYS A 75 -17.47 -3.29 19.99
C LYS A 75 -17.38 -4.72 20.55
N PRO A 76 -18.46 -5.23 21.20
CA PRO A 76 -18.47 -6.57 21.77
C PRO A 76 -18.12 -7.68 20.75
N GLU A 77 -18.59 -7.52 19.51
CA GLU A 77 -18.38 -8.47 18.41
C GLU A 77 -16.93 -8.64 18.02
N VAL A 78 -16.13 -7.59 18.24
CA VAL A 78 -14.70 -7.53 17.84
C VAL A 78 -13.78 -8.09 18.93
N GLN A 79 -14.23 -8.13 20.20
CA GLN A 79 -13.36 -8.49 21.33
C GLN A 79 -12.69 -9.87 21.19
N GLY A 80 -13.36 -10.82 20.55
CA GLY A 80 -12.82 -12.17 20.33
C GLY A 80 -11.53 -12.23 19.51
N ALA A 81 -11.34 -11.24 18.61
CA ALA A 81 -10.16 -11.16 17.75
C ALA A 81 -8.86 -10.95 18.56
N PHE A 82 -8.91 -10.20 19.66
CA PHE A 82 -7.73 -9.97 20.50
C PHE A 82 -7.20 -11.25 21.17
N LYS A 83 -8.07 -12.24 21.39
CA LYS A 83 -7.66 -13.56 21.88
C LYS A 83 -6.87 -14.34 20.83
N THR A 84 -7.23 -14.21 19.55
CA THR A 84 -6.50 -14.79 18.43
C THR A 84 -5.15 -14.11 18.28
N LEU A 85 -5.14 -12.77 18.26
CA LEU A 85 -3.93 -11.95 18.20
C LEU A 85 -2.95 -12.27 19.35
N ALA A 86 -3.44 -12.36 20.58
CA ALA A 86 -2.66 -12.71 21.75
C ALA A 86 -1.91 -14.06 21.61
N LYS A 87 -2.59 -15.07 21.05
CA LYS A 87 -1.98 -16.37 20.75
C LYS A 87 -0.90 -16.27 19.68
N LYS A 88 -1.14 -15.49 18.63
CA LYS A 88 -0.21 -15.27 17.52
C LYS A 88 1.05 -14.55 18.00
N GLU A 89 0.89 -13.52 18.81
CA GLU A 89 2.00 -12.72 19.36
C GLU A 89 2.66 -13.35 20.60
N ASN A 90 2.09 -14.44 21.14
CA ASN A 90 2.54 -15.11 22.36
C ASN A 90 2.58 -14.19 23.59
N VAL A 91 1.52 -13.41 23.76
CA VAL A 91 1.30 -12.51 24.91
C VAL A 91 -0.07 -12.79 25.54
N ASP A 92 -0.39 -12.15 26.67
CA ASP A 92 -1.75 -12.19 27.19
C ASP A 92 -2.71 -11.29 26.38
N GLU A 93 -4.01 -11.59 26.46
CA GLU A 93 -5.06 -10.93 25.67
C GLU A 93 -5.16 -9.42 25.96
N LYS A 94 -4.98 -9.04 27.24
CA LYS A 94 -5.03 -7.64 27.65
C LYS A 94 -3.88 -6.87 27.00
N LYS A 95 -2.67 -7.44 27.06
CA LYS A 95 -1.50 -6.83 26.43
C LYS A 95 -1.63 -6.71 24.91
N ALA A 96 -2.09 -7.78 24.24
CA ALA A 96 -2.33 -7.74 22.80
C ALA A 96 -3.30 -6.60 22.42
N LYS A 97 -4.41 -6.48 23.17
CA LYS A 97 -5.38 -5.41 22.95
C LYS A 97 -4.77 -4.03 23.22
N GLU A 98 -4.10 -3.81 24.34
CA GLU A 98 -3.47 -2.53 24.68
C GLU A 98 -2.44 -2.11 23.63
N ASP A 99 -1.58 -3.02 23.19
CA ASP A 99 -0.56 -2.74 22.16
C ASP A 99 -1.22 -2.42 20.81
N TYR A 100 -2.28 -3.14 20.44
CA TYR A 100 -3.02 -2.88 19.20
C TYR A 100 -3.72 -1.52 19.22
N LEU A 101 -4.43 -1.19 20.31
CA LEU A 101 -5.08 0.11 20.48
C LEU A 101 -4.09 1.27 20.41
N LYS A 102 -2.91 1.11 21.04
CA LYS A 102 -1.85 2.11 20.97
C LYS A 102 -1.33 2.35 19.57
N LYS A 103 -1.18 1.28 18.78
CA LYS A 103 -0.79 1.41 17.36
C LYS A 103 -1.81 2.18 16.53
N ARG A 104 -3.09 2.14 16.89
CA ARG A 104 -4.22 2.75 16.16
C ARG A 104 -4.73 4.05 16.79
N GLU A 105 -4.08 4.54 17.86
CA GLU A 105 -4.50 5.75 18.56
C GLU A 105 -4.66 6.94 17.61
N CYS A 106 -5.77 7.67 17.72
CA CYS A 106 -6.10 8.79 16.87
C CYS A 106 -6.94 9.84 17.62
N GLU A 107 -6.69 11.12 17.35
CA GLU A 107 -7.41 12.24 17.99
C GLU A 107 -8.79 12.53 17.39
N PHE A 108 -9.13 11.89 16.25
CA PHE A 108 -10.39 12.08 15.54
C PHE A 108 -10.92 10.75 15.04
N ASN A 109 -12.23 10.69 14.83
CA ASN A 109 -12.92 9.44 14.48
C ASN A 109 -13.40 9.38 13.04
N GLY A 110 -13.37 10.49 12.32
CA GLY A 110 -13.79 10.52 10.93
C GLY A 110 -13.04 11.51 10.07
N LEU A 111 -12.98 11.20 8.77
CA LEU A 111 -12.46 12.06 7.74
C LEU A 111 -13.49 12.22 6.63
N LYS A 112 -13.59 13.44 6.10
CA LYS A 112 -14.22 13.71 4.79
C LYS A 112 -13.18 14.37 3.91
N ILE A 113 -12.85 13.74 2.78
CA ILE A 113 -11.84 14.18 1.83
C ILE A 113 -12.53 14.58 0.53
N GLU A 114 -12.37 15.82 0.11
CA GLU A 114 -12.99 16.41 -1.09
C GLU A 114 -11.94 17.23 -1.86
N GLY A 115 -11.41 16.66 -2.93
CA GLY A 115 -10.34 17.29 -3.71
C GLY A 115 -9.07 17.47 -2.88
N ASN A 116 -8.68 18.69 -2.61
CA ASN A 116 -7.50 19.03 -1.81
C ASN A 116 -7.83 19.33 -0.33
N LYS A 117 -9.08 19.13 0.10
CA LYS A 117 -9.55 19.50 1.45
C LYS A 117 -9.87 18.27 2.29
N ILE A 118 -9.46 18.31 3.57
CA ILE A 118 -9.85 17.33 4.58
C ILE A 118 -10.58 18.00 5.71
N THR A 119 -11.76 17.45 6.08
CA THR A 119 -12.48 17.74 7.32
C THR A 119 -12.26 16.59 8.29
N PHE A 120 -11.81 16.92 9.50
CA PHE A 120 -11.58 16.00 10.62
C PHE A 120 -12.73 16.11 11.61
N THR A 121 -13.33 14.98 12.02
CA THR A 121 -14.51 14.98 12.88
C THR A 121 -14.33 14.16 14.16
N SER A 122 -15.02 14.57 15.23
CA SER A 122 -14.98 13.92 16.55
C SER A 122 -15.62 12.54 16.60
N LYS A 123 -16.48 12.24 15.63
CA LYS A 123 -17.14 10.95 15.43
C LYS A 123 -17.00 10.50 13.97
N ILE A 124 -17.35 9.26 13.69
CA ILE A 124 -17.44 8.78 12.31
C ILE A 124 -18.46 9.64 11.52
N PRO A 125 -18.28 9.84 10.20
CA PRO A 125 -19.12 10.74 9.41
C PRO A 125 -20.63 10.50 9.54
N SER A 126 -21.06 9.23 9.62
CA SER A 126 -22.49 8.88 9.77
C SER A 126 -23.12 9.32 11.10
N GLU A 127 -22.34 9.64 12.10
CA GLU A 127 -22.81 10.08 13.44
C GLU A 127 -22.84 11.60 13.62
N ASN A 128 -22.58 12.37 12.57
CA ASN A 128 -22.59 13.84 12.60
C ASN A 128 -21.74 14.43 13.74
N GLY A 129 -20.48 13.97 13.84
CA GLY A 129 -19.52 14.49 14.83
C GLY A 129 -19.17 15.97 14.60
N GLU A 130 -18.71 16.62 15.64
CA GLU A 130 -18.22 18.00 15.55
C GLU A 130 -16.99 18.06 14.62
N LYS A 131 -16.90 19.15 13.83
CA LYS A 131 -15.72 19.46 13.04
C LYS A 131 -14.60 19.91 13.99
N LEU A 132 -13.54 19.11 14.06
CA LEU A 132 -12.36 19.39 14.88
C LEU A 132 -11.32 20.28 14.15
N ALA A 133 -11.22 20.09 12.83
CA ALA A 133 -10.37 20.87 11.94
C ALA A 133 -10.85 20.69 10.50
N GLU A 134 -10.47 21.66 9.64
CA GLU A 134 -10.66 21.58 8.19
C GLU A 134 -9.55 22.37 7.53
N ASN A 135 -8.80 21.73 6.62
CA ASN A 135 -7.70 22.38 5.93
C ASN A 135 -7.58 21.87 4.52
N GLU A 136 -7.01 22.72 3.66
CA GLU A 136 -6.53 22.33 2.35
C GLU A 136 -5.08 21.88 2.43
N TYR A 137 -4.74 20.85 1.64
CA TYR A 137 -3.41 20.27 1.61
C TYR A 137 -2.90 20.20 0.18
N LYS A 138 -1.59 20.32 0.02
CA LYS A 138 -0.88 20.10 -1.24
C LYS A 138 0.07 18.92 -1.10
N TYR A 139 0.21 18.14 -2.14
CA TYR A 139 1.23 17.09 -2.24
C TYR A 139 2.63 17.71 -2.25
N VAL A 140 3.56 17.08 -1.57
CA VAL A 140 4.95 17.55 -1.47
C VAL A 140 5.93 16.53 -2.06
N GLU A 141 5.87 15.30 -1.59
CA GLU A 141 6.80 14.24 -1.98
C GLU A 141 6.26 12.85 -1.64
N LYS A 142 6.84 11.83 -2.24
CA LYS A 142 6.72 10.43 -1.79
C LYS A 142 8.03 10.02 -1.14
N LYS A 143 7.97 9.40 0.03
CA LYS A 143 9.15 8.93 0.76
C LYS A 143 8.95 7.48 1.22
N ALA A 144 9.88 6.61 0.86
CA ALA A 144 9.95 5.26 1.37
C ALA A 144 10.75 5.24 2.68
N VAL A 145 10.17 4.67 3.73
CA VAL A 145 10.77 4.56 5.06
C VAL A 145 10.89 3.09 5.45
N LYS A 146 12.04 2.68 5.96
CA LYS A 146 12.24 1.32 6.43
C LYS A 146 11.48 1.07 7.73
N HIS A 147 10.68 0.02 7.76
CA HIS A 147 9.98 -0.46 8.94
C HIS A 147 10.24 -1.95 9.12
N GLY A 148 11.05 -2.31 10.09
CA GLY A 148 11.49 -3.70 10.23
C GLY A 148 12.21 -4.20 8.98
N THR A 149 11.67 -5.23 8.32
CA THR A 149 12.16 -5.79 7.05
C THR A 149 11.51 -5.19 5.81
N HIS A 150 10.47 -4.37 5.95
CA HIS A 150 9.68 -3.81 4.86
C HIS A 150 10.02 -2.35 4.60
N MET A 151 9.72 -1.90 3.38
CA MET A 151 9.72 -0.48 3.02
C MET A 151 8.27 -0.02 2.95
N LEU A 152 7.93 1.02 3.71
CA LEU A 152 6.61 1.65 3.68
C LEU A 152 6.70 2.94 2.88
N GLU A 153 5.83 3.08 1.88
CA GLU A 153 5.75 4.30 1.09
C GLU A 153 4.72 5.25 1.69
N TRP A 154 5.14 6.49 1.89
CA TRP A 154 4.32 7.58 2.40
C TRP A 154 4.22 8.70 1.37
N ASP A 155 3.01 9.08 1.04
CA ASP A 155 2.71 10.30 0.30
C ASP A 155 2.56 11.44 1.32
N VAL A 156 3.35 12.49 1.15
CA VAL A 156 3.45 13.62 2.07
C VAL A 156 2.60 14.76 1.57
N PHE A 157 1.75 15.26 2.45
CA PHE A 157 0.93 16.44 2.19
C PHE A 157 1.19 17.51 3.25
N GLU A 158 1.26 18.76 2.84
CA GLU A 158 1.39 19.92 3.73
C GLU A 158 0.16 20.82 3.61
N ALA A 159 -0.34 21.28 4.76
CA ALA A 159 -1.43 22.24 4.81
C ALA A 159 -1.03 23.55 4.11
N THR A 160 -1.96 24.14 3.37
CA THR A 160 -1.76 25.45 2.74
C THR A 160 -1.85 26.60 3.75
N ASP A 161 -2.56 26.41 4.86
CA ASP A 161 -2.64 27.36 5.96
C ASP A 161 -1.56 27.06 7.02
N ALA A 162 -0.71 28.05 7.29
CA ALA A 162 0.33 27.96 8.32
C ALA A 162 -0.22 27.76 9.76
N ASN A 163 -1.49 28.09 10.00
CA ASN A 163 -2.18 27.93 11.28
C ASN A 163 -2.99 26.63 11.37
N ALA A 164 -2.89 25.74 10.37
CA ALA A 164 -3.56 24.45 10.40
C ALA A 164 -3.23 23.68 11.68
N LYS A 165 -4.24 23.01 12.27
CA LYS A 165 -4.05 22.14 13.44
C LYS A 165 -3.09 21.01 13.14
N TYR A 166 -3.23 20.38 11.96
CA TYR A 166 -2.36 19.33 11.44
C TYR A 166 -1.67 19.86 10.19
N LYS A 167 -0.42 20.29 10.31
CA LYS A 167 0.32 20.92 9.20
C LYS A 167 0.85 19.92 8.19
N VAL A 168 1.12 18.70 8.64
CA VAL A 168 1.72 17.65 7.82
C VAL A 168 0.91 16.36 7.96
N LEU A 169 0.65 15.72 6.84
CA LEU A 169 0.06 14.39 6.75
C LEU A 169 1.02 13.47 6.00
N LEU A 170 1.21 12.26 6.52
CA LEU A 170 1.82 11.15 5.81
C LEU A 170 0.72 10.13 5.55
N MET A 171 0.41 9.87 4.30
CA MET A 171 -0.68 8.98 3.91
C MET A 171 -0.12 7.81 3.10
N MET A 172 -0.47 6.59 3.46
CA MET A 172 -0.17 5.44 2.62
C MET A 172 -1.21 5.31 1.50
N PRO A 173 -0.85 4.77 0.33
CA PRO A 173 -1.84 4.42 -0.68
C PRO A 173 -2.96 3.56 -0.10
N ILE A 174 -4.17 3.69 -0.63
CA ILE A 174 -5.29 2.82 -0.26
C ILE A 174 -4.94 1.38 -0.65
N HIS A 175 -5.17 0.44 0.24
CA HIS A 175 -4.86 -0.98 0.06
C HIS A 175 -5.88 -1.88 0.79
N GLY A 176 -5.67 -3.22 0.81
CA GLY A 176 -6.55 -4.17 1.45
C GLY A 176 -7.85 -4.39 0.66
N GLU A 177 -7.75 -4.77 -0.58
CA GLU A 177 -8.80 -4.76 -1.59
C GLU A 177 -10.13 -5.42 -1.18
N GLU A 178 -10.22 -6.76 -1.19
CA GLU A 178 -11.50 -7.45 -1.01
C GLU A 178 -11.89 -7.61 0.46
N GLU A 179 -10.90 -7.75 1.36
CA GLU A 179 -11.16 -8.02 2.77
C GLU A 179 -11.42 -6.75 3.56
N LEU A 180 -10.53 -5.75 3.50
CA LEU A 180 -10.72 -4.46 4.16
C LEU A 180 -10.06 -3.32 3.38
N THR A 181 -10.81 -2.53 2.64
CA THR A 181 -10.29 -1.32 2.00
C THR A 181 -9.93 -0.28 3.05
N HIS A 182 -8.63 0.05 3.20
CA HIS A 182 -8.16 0.98 4.21
C HIS A 182 -6.89 1.72 3.78
N PHE A 183 -6.49 2.69 4.58
CA PHE A 183 -5.16 3.31 4.51
C PHE A 183 -4.69 3.71 5.90
N HIS A 184 -3.38 3.87 6.05
CA HIS A 184 -2.78 4.41 7.26
C HIS A 184 -2.42 5.88 7.06
N MET A 185 -2.57 6.68 8.12
CA MET A 185 -2.22 8.10 8.08
C MET A 185 -1.53 8.51 9.38
N ARG A 186 -0.38 9.18 9.26
CA ARG A 186 0.22 9.94 10.35
C ARG A 186 -0.06 11.41 10.16
N TYR A 187 -0.23 12.15 11.23
CA TYR A 187 -0.55 13.57 11.19
C TYR A 187 0.13 14.33 12.33
N GLY A 188 0.46 15.58 12.09
CA GLY A 188 1.15 16.41 13.09
C GLY A 188 1.67 17.71 12.50
N ASN A 189 2.72 18.25 13.13
CA ASN A 189 3.27 19.54 12.77
C ASN A 189 4.75 19.48 12.34
N ASP A 190 5.40 18.35 12.51
CA ASP A 190 6.80 18.13 12.13
C ASP A 190 6.91 16.83 11.29
N LYS A 191 7.40 16.99 10.07
CA LYS A 191 7.51 15.91 9.09
C LYS A 191 8.50 14.83 9.54
N GLU A 192 9.66 15.22 10.05
CA GLU A 192 10.69 14.27 10.46
C GLU A 192 10.28 13.50 11.73
N GLU A 193 9.59 14.18 12.66
CA GLU A 193 8.99 13.49 13.82
C GLU A 193 8.00 12.41 13.37
N LEU A 194 7.15 12.72 12.38
CA LEU A 194 6.16 11.77 11.87
C LEU A 194 6.81 10.57 11.17
N PHE A 195 7.88 10.76 10.41
CA PHE A 195 8.62 9.65 9.82
C PHE A 195 9.26 8.73 10.85
N ASN A 196 9.73 9.29 11.95
CA ASN A 196 10.41 8.57 13.03
C ASN A 196 9.45 7.93 14.06
N LYS A 197 8.14 8.14 13.94
CA LYS A 197 7.15 7.50 14.83
C LYS A 197 7.02 6.02 14.48
N GLU A 198 7.73 5.17 15.22
CA GLU A 198 7.59 3.72 15.09
C GLU A 198 6.29 3.22 15.74
N GLY A 199 5.69 2.21 15.12
CA GLY A 199 4.53 1.50 15.69
C GLY A 199 3.25 2.32 15.83
N TRP A 200 3.12 3.47 15.16
CA TRP A 200 1.92 4.30 15.17
C TRP A 200 1.31 4.40 13.78
N PHE A 201 0.16 3.76 13.61
CA PHE A 201 -0.54 3.59 12.34
C PHE A 201 -2.05 3.81 12.52
N PRO A 202 -2.52 5.06 12.76
CA PRO A 202 -3.94 5.37 12.66
C PRO A 202 -4.50 4.87 11.34
N THR A 203 -5.57 4.09 11.38
CA THR A 203 -6.11 3.36 10.23
C THR A 203 -7.51 3.85 9.91
N PHE A 204 -7.77 4.11 8.66
CA PHE A 204 -9.04 4.63 8.16
C PHE A 204 -9.66 3.65 7.19
N VAL A 205 -10.90 3.29 7.44
CA VAL A 205 -11.68 2.29 6.69
C VAL A 205 -12.90 2.92 6.04
N LYS A 206 -13.45 2.29 5.01
CA LYS A 206 -14.68 2.76 4.37
C LYS A 206 -15.88 2.71 5.34
N PRO A 207 -16.89 3.61 5.20
CA PRO A 207 -18.07 3.64 6.08
C PRO A 207 -18.89 2.37 6.08
N ASN A 208 -18.86 1.58 5.01
CA ASN A 208 -19.55 0.29 4.87
C ASN A 208 -18.76 -0.90 5.42
N THR A 209 -17.64 -0.67 6.10
CA THR A 209 -16.82 -1.73 6.71
C THR A 209 -17.63 -2.47 7.78
N THR A 210 -17.56 -3.79 7.73
CA THR A 210 -18.25 -4.70 8.65
C THR A 210 -17.34 -5.11 9.82
N ASP A 211 -17.95 -5.52 10.94
CA ASP A 211 -17.20 -6.03 12.10
C ASP A 211 -16.38 -7.27 11.74
N LYS A 212 -16.85 -8.11 10.80
CA LYS A 212 -16.10 -9.27 10.29
C LYS A 212 -14.78 -8.86 9.63
N GLN A 213 -14.77 -7.77 8.84
CA GLN A 213 -13.57 -7.26 8.19
C GLN A 213 -12.59 -6.69 9.22
N ILE A 214 -13.10 -5.98 10.25
CA ILE A 214 -12.28 -5.50 11.37
C ILE A 214 -11.65 -6.65 12.15
N ILE A 215 -12.40 -7.72 12.39
CA ILE A 215 -11.89 -8.95 13.04
C ILE A 215 -10.74 -9.53 12.21
N GLY A 216 -10.92 -9.67 10.89
CA GLY A 216 -9.88 -10.18 10.00
C GLY A 216 -8.58 -9.36 10.10
N GLU A 217 -8.68 -8.05 10.04
CA GLU A 217 -7.53 -7.11 10.16
C GLU A 217 -6.79 -7.23 11.52
N ILE A 218 -7.52 -7.49 12.61
CA ILE A 218 -6.89 -7.67 13.94
C ILE A 218 -6.15 -9.01 14.01
N GLU A 219 -6.65 -10.03 13.33
CA GLU A 219 -6.12 -11.39 13.37
C GLU A 219 -4.94 -11.62 12.39
N GLU A 220 -4.68 -10.68 11.44
CA GLU A 220 -3.52 -10.70 10.55
C GLU A 220 -2.19 -10.46 11.29
#